data_212cefc7376e455915c059bda488282d
#
_entry.id   212cefc7376e455915c059bda488282d
#
_cell.length_a   1.000
_cell.length_b   1.000
_cell.length_c   1.000
_cell.angle_alpha   90.00
_cell.angle_beta   90.00
_cell.angle_gamma   90.00
#
_symmetry.space_group_name_H-M   'P 1'
#
loop_
_entity.id
_entity.type
_entity.pdbx_description
1 polymer ?
#
loop_
_entity_poly.entity_id
_entity_poly.type
_entity_poly.pdbx_seq_one_letter_code
_entity_poly.pdbx_strand_id
1 'polypeptide(L)'
;RYMTVDYDAPNVPKPLHVGHLRSGVIGESIKRIVRYMGHHIIGDIHLGDWGQPMGLIMNELHIRKPDLVYFDESYTGEYPTEPPFTIAELEEIYPFASKRSKEDPQYKEDSMACTYKLQSGVRGYRALWNHIINVSVTDLKRNYEKLNIEFDLWNGESTVHDLIPGMVDYMKKEGYAYVSDGALVVDVKEETDTKEVPPCMILKSDGASLYNTTDLATIMMRMEQNHPDELIYLTDKRQELYFEQVFRCARKTKLVKPETKLVHM
;
A
#
# COMPACT_ATOMS: atom_id res chain seq x y z
N ARG A 1 -10.51 21.78 -12.58
CA ARG A 1 -9.79 20.50 -12.70
C ARG A 1 -10.13 19.61 -11.53
N TYR A 2 -10.13 18.29 -11.77
CA TYR A 2 -10.23 17.26 -10.76
C TYR A 2 -8.85 16.68 -10.52
N MET A 3 -8.42 16.65 -9.27
CA MET A 3 -7.06 16.23 -8.90
C MET A 3 -7.14 15.23 -7.74
N THR A 4 -6.18 14.33 -7.67
CA THR A 4 -5.94 13.51 -6.48
C THR A 4 -4.49 13.71 -6.05
N VAL A 5 -4.28 13.98 -4.78
CA VAL A 5 -2.95 14.04 -4.18
C VAL A 5 -2.79 12.89 -3.19
N ASP A 6 -1.82 12.03 -3.47
CA ASP A 6 -1.35 10.97 -2.59
C ASP A 6 -0.20 11.54 -1.77
N TYR A 7 -0.41 11.64 -0.48
CA TYR A 7 0.60 12.16 0.43
C TYR A 7 0.57 11.42 1.75
N ASP A 8 1.72 10.95 2.14
CA ASP A 8 1.95 10.07 3.26
C ASP A 8 1.51 8.60 3.01
N ALA A 9 2.37 7.68 3.39
CA ALA A 9 2.15 6.25 3.19
C ALA A 9 2.64 5.48 4.44
N PRO A 10 2.00 5.65 5.60
CA PRO A 10 2.42 4.98 6.80
C PRO A 10 2.13 3.49 6.72
N ASN A 11 3.10 2.68 7.13
CA ASN A 11 2.80 1.30 7.50
C ASN A 11 1.94 1.31 8.74
N VAL A 12 0.76 0.75 8.66
CA VAL A 12 -0.27 0.79 9.70
C VAL A 12 0.24 0.48 11.11
N PRO A 13 1.15 -0.49 11.31
CA PRO A 13 1.64 -0.83 12.64
C PRO A 13 2.81 0.03 13.15
N LYS A 14 3.29 0.99 12.36
CA LYS A 14 4.41 1.84 12.77
C LYS A 14 3.94 3.17 13.31
N PRO A 15 4.54 3.65 14.42
CA PRO A 15 4.31 5.02 14.84
C PRO A 15 4.79 6.01 13.78
N LEU A 16 4.09 7.13 13.66
CA LEU A 16 4.50 8.22 12.77
C LEU A 16 5.87 8.78 13.20
N HIS A 17 6.69 9.12 12.24
CA HIS A 17 7.96 9.78 12.44
C HIS A 17 8.05 11.10 11.64
N VAL A 18 9.10 11.86 11.82
CA VAL A 18 9.29 13.19 11.21
C VAL A 18 9.15 13.19 9.67
N GLY A 19 9.48 12.08 9.00
CA GLY A 19 9.29 11.93 7.56
C GLY A 19 7.82 12.01 7.16
N HIS A 20 6.95 11.33 7.91
CA HIS A 20 5.49 11.38 7.70
C HIS A 20 4.92 12.78 7.99
N LEU A 21 5.39 13.45 9.04
CA LEU A 21 4.96 14.80 9.36
C LEU A 21 5.26 15.77 8.21
N ARG A 22 6.41 15.62 7.56
CA ARG A 22 6.83 16.48 6.46
C ARG A 22 5.93 16.31 5.25
N SER A 23 5.72 15.09 4.77
CA SER A 23 4.85 14.81 3.63
C SER A 23 3.40 15.17 3.93
N GLY A 24 2.91 14.86 5.13
CA GLY A 24 1.57 15.21 5.57
C GLY A 24 1.29 16.72 5.55
N VAL A 25 2.19 17.53 6.14
CA VAL A 25 2.04 19.00 6.17
C VAL A 25 2.12 19.60 4.78
N ILE A 26 3.05 19.16 3.94
CA ILE A 26 3.20 19.67 2.57
C ILE A 26 1.97 19.30 1.73
N GLY A 27 1.54 18.04 1.77
CA GLY A 27 0.39 17.54 1.02
C GLY A 27 -0.90 18.24 1.41
N GLU A 28 -1.14 18.41 2.72
CA GLU A 28 -2.28 19.17 3.22
C GLU A 28 -2.27 20.62 2.75
N SER A 29 -1.09 21.25 2.75
CA SER A 29 -0.94 22.64 2.26
C SER A 29 -1.25 22.73 0.76
N ILE A 30 -0.76 21.80 -0.05
CA ILE A 30 -1.07 21.75 -1.50
C ILE A 30 -2.58 21.57 -1.69
N LYS A 31 -3.20 20.62 -0.97
CA LYS A 31 -4.64 20.39 -1.04
C LYS A 31 -5.45 21.65 -0.75
N ARG A 32 -5.12 22.38 0.32
CA ARG A 32 -5.80 23.61 0.71
C ARG A 32 -5.62 24.73 -0.31
N ILE A 33 -4.39 24.92 -0.84
CA ILE A 33 -4.10 25.93 -1.85
C ILE A 33 -4.91 25.62 -3.12
N VAL A 34 -4.91 24.39 -3.59
CA VAL A 34 -5.64 23.96 -4.79
C VAL A 34 -7.14 24.20 -4.65
N ARG A 35 -7.71 23.87 -3.46
CA ARG A 35 -9.12 24.16 -3.15
C ARG A 35 -9.42 25.66 -3.14
N TYR A 36 -8.53 26.45 -2.54
CA TYR A 36 -8.67 27.91 -2.52
C TYR A 36 -8.64 28.52 -3.92
N MET A 37 -7.88 27.92 -4.84
CA MET A 37 -7.85 28.32 -6.26
C MET A 37 -9.10 27.89 -7.05
N GLY A 38 -10.08 27.27 -6.42
CA GLY A 38 -11.33 26.83 -7.05
C GLY A 38 -11.26 25.53 -7.81
N HIS A 39 -10.25 24.70 -7.56
CA HIS A 39 -10.16 23.34 -8.12
C HIS A 39 -10.71 22.30 -7.15
N HIS A 40 -11.11 21.16 -7.69
CA HIS A 40 -11.51 20.00 -6.90
C HIS A 40 -10.29 19.09 -6.69
N ILE A 41 -9.94 18.81 -5.44
CA ILE A 41 -8.82 17.92 -5.10
C ILE A 41 -9.21 16.99 -3.96
N ILE A 42 -8.87 15.73 -4.11
CA ILE A 42 -9.02 14.66 -3.11
C ILE A 42 -7.65 14.39 -2.51
N GLY A 43 -7.54 14.45 -1.20
CA GLY A 43 -6.37 14.00 -0.45
C GLY A 43 -6.54 12.53 -0.05
N ASP A 44 -5.67 11.68 -0.55
CA ASP A 44 -5.70 10.25 -0.29
C ASP A 44 -4.44 9.84 0.47
N ILE A 45 -4.60 9.00 1.50
CA ILE A 45 -3.51 8.36 2.20
C ILE A 45 -3.38 6.92 1.69
N HIS A 46 -2.15 6.46 1.43
CA HIS A 46 -1.91 5.10 0.99
C HIS A 46 -1.29 4.26 2.10
N LEU A 47 -2.14 3.52 2.82
CA LEU A 47 -1.71 2.71 3.97
C LEU A 47 -0.98 1.43 3.53
N GLY A 48 0.17 1.17 4.15
CA GLY A 48 0.80 -0.14 4.10
C GLY A 48 0.09 -1.10 5.08
N ASP A 49 -1.00 -1.69 4.64
CA ASP A 49 -1.94 -2.44 5.49
C ASP A 49 -2.13 -3.91 5.10
N TRP A 50 -1.38 -4.42 4.11
CA TRP A 50 -1.69 -5.73 3.52
C TRP A 50 -0.50 -6.68 3.37
N GLY A 51 0.71 -6.18 3.41
CA GLY A 51 1.91 -6.95 3.12
C GLY A 51 2.51 -7.68 4.32
N GLN A 52 3.81 -7.98 4.20
CA GLN A 52 4.61 -8.66 5.21
C GLN A 52 4.51 -8.04 6.62
N PRO A 53 4.36 -6.72 6.82
CA PRO A 53 4.18 -6.15 8.15
C PRO A 53 3.01 -6.76 8.93
N MET A 54 1.92 -7.08 8.26
CA MET A 54 0.75 -7.72 8.88
C MET A 54 1.08 -9.14 9.35
N GLY A 55 1.77 -9.91 8.52
CA GLY A 55 2.18 -11.27 8.88
C GLY A 55 3.15 -11.30 10.06
N LEU A 56 4.06 -10.32 10.14
CA LEU A 56 4.99 -10.17 11.27
C LEU A 56 4.24 -9.96 12.59
N ILE A 57 3.24 -9.07 12.59
CA ILE A 57 2.41 -8.81 13.77
C ILE A 57 1.60 -10.03 14.15
N MET A 58 0.96 -10.68 13.18
CA MET A 58 0.11 -11.85 13.45
C MET A 58 0.91 -13.03 13.98
N ASN A 59 2.11 -13.27 13.45
CA ASN A 59 3.00 -14.31 13.94
C ASN A 59 3.43 -14.03 15.39
N GLU A 60 3.84 -12.80 15.69
CA GLU A 60 4.24 -12.44 17.06
C GLU A 60 3.05 -12.49 18.03
N LEU A 61 1.87 -12.05 17.61
CA LEU A 61 0.64 -12.19 18.40
C LEU A 61 0.32 -13.66 18.67
N HIS A 62 0.48 -14.54 17.69
CA HIS A 62 0.27 -15.97 17.85
C HIS A 62 1.23 -16.58 18.89
N ILE A 63 2.49 -16.16 18.88
CA ILE A 63 3.50 -16.62 19.85
C ILE A 63 3.16 -16.11 21.27
N ARG A 64 2.80 -14.83 21.40
CA ARG A 64 2.52 -14.20 22.71
C ARG A 64 1.17 -14.60 23.28
N LYS A 65 0.17 -14.82 22.43
CA LYS A 65 -1.23 -15.07 22.79
C LYS A 65 -1.80 -16.24 21.98
N PRO A 66 -1.27 -17.47 22.15
CA PRO A 66 -1.62 -18.61 21.30
C PRO A 66 -3.09 -19.06 21.43
N ASP A 67 -3.75 -18.73 22.53
CA ASP A 67 -5.13 -19.14 22.83
C ASP A 67 -6.19 -18.21 22.20
N LEU A 68 -5.77 -17.20 21.42
CA LEU A 68 -6.72 -16.33 20.73
C LEU A 68 -7.50 -17.10 19.67
N VAL A 69 -8.81 -16.97 19.68
CA VAL A 69 -9.74 -17.66 18.75
C VAL A 69 -9.46 -17.37 17.26
N TYR A 70 -8.74 -16.31 16.95
CA TYR A 70 -8.36 -15.95 15.59
C TYR A 70 -7.39 -16.94 14.94
N PHE A 71 -6.64 -17.70 15.72
CA PHE A 71 -5.68 -18.71 15.27
C PHE A 71 -6.26 -20.12 15.19
N ASP A 72 -7.46 -20.32 15.72
CA ASP A 72 -8.20 -21.58 15.59
C ASP A 72 -8.98 -21.60 14.27
N GLU A 73 -8.44 -22.26 13.25
CA GLU A 73 -9.08 -22.37 11.94
C GLU A 73 -10.39 -23.19 11.96
N SER A 74 -10.64 -23.95 13.03
CA SER A 74 -11.91 -24.69 13.23
C SER A 74 -13.02 -23.84 13.83
N TYR A 75 -12.68 -22.65 14.33
CA TYR A 75 -13.65 -21.76 14.98
C TYR A 75 -14.66 -21.20 13.97
N THR A 76 -15.95 -21.46 14.24
CA THR A 76 -17.07 -21.04 13.39
C THR A 76 -17.94 -19.95 14.00
N GLY A 77 -17.67 -19.57 15.26
CA GLY A 77 -18.43 -18.53 15.98
C GLY A 77 -18.18 -17.11 15.48
N GLU A 78 -18.81 -16.16 16.13
CA GLU A 78 -18.54 -14.73 15.92
C GLU A 78 -17.26 -14.34 16.68
N TYR A 79 -16.39 -13.57 16.02
CA TYR A 79 -15.17 -13.07 16.64
C TYR A 79 -15.50 -11.93 17.61
N PRO A 80 -14.72 -11.78 18.70
CA PRO A 80 -14.89 -10.68 19.64
C PRO A 80 -14.88 -9.31 18.96
N THR A 81 -15.72 -8.40 19.42
CA THR A 81 -15.77 -7.02 18.92
C THR A 81 -14.63 -6.15 19.45
N GLU A 82 -14.13 -6.50 20.65
CA GLU A 82 -13.00 -5.80 21.26
C GLU A 82 -11.67 -6.34 20.73
N PRO A 83 -10.70 -5.45 20.40
CA PRO A 83 -9.39 -5.88 19.95
C PRO A 83 -8.64 -6.61 21.07
N PRO A 84 -7.90 -7.70 20.77
CA PRO A 84 -7.15 -8.46 21.77
C PRO A 84 -5.82 -7.80 22.15
N PHE A 85 -5.59 -6.57 21.77
CA PHE A 85 -4.37 -5.78 22.00
C PHE A 85 -4.67 -4.28 22.02
N THR A 86 -3.73 -3.52 22.55
CA THR A 86 -3.71 -2.05 22.51
C THR A 86 -2.80 -1.53 21.42
N ILE A 87 -2.89 -0.23 21.09
CA ILE A 87 -1.96 0.41 20.15
C ILE A 87 -0.51 0.34 20.67
N ALA A 88 -0.28 0.49 21.96
CA ALA A 88 1.04 0.40 22.57
C ALA A 88 1.67 -0.99 22.39
N GLU A 89 0.86 -2.07 22.49
CA GLU A 89 1.33 -3.43 22.20
C GLU A 89 1.71 -3.58 20.72
N LEU A 90 0.93 -3.03 19.79
CA LEU A 90 1.24 -3.10 18.36
C LEU A 90 2.54 -2.35 18.01
N GLU A 91 2.74 -1.18 18.62
CA GLU A 91 3.95 -0.37 18.45
C GLU A 91 5.21 -1.08 18.97
N GLU A 92 5.08 -1.92 19.99
CA GLU A 92 6.17 -2.77 20.49
C GLU A 92 6.37 -4.01 19.61
N ILE A 93 5.29 -4.70 19.24
CA ILE A 93 5.30 -5.95 18.51
C ILE A 93 5.99 -5.81 17.17
N TYR A 94 5.64 -4.79 16.38
CA TYR A 94 6.11 -4.68 15.01
C TYR A 94 7.65 -4.51 14.91
N PRO A 95 8.31 -3.56 15.63
CA PRO A 95 9.77 -3.44 15.59
C PRO A 95 10.47 -4.71 16.07
N PHE A 96 9.94 -5.35 17.11
CA PHE A 96 10.46 -6.61 17.63
C PHE A 96 10.41 -7.72 16.57
N ALA A 97 9.25 -7.93 15.97
CA ALA A 97 9.04 -8.96 14.94
C ALA A 97 9.87 -8.68 13.69
N SER A 98 9.97 -7.42 13.28
CA SER A 98 10.80 -7.00 12.14
C SER A 98 12.28 -7.25 12.37
N LYS A 99 12.78 -7.05 13.59
CA LYS A 99 14.17 -7.37 13.93
C LYS A 99 14.38 -8.89 13.93
N ARG A 100 13.52 -9.63 14.63
CA ARG A 100 13.62 -11.09 14.75
C ARG A 100 13.56 -11.79 13.40
N SER A 101 12.73 -11.34 12.48
CA SER A 101 12.63 -11.92 11.14
C SER A 101 13.90 -11.81 10.29
N LYS A 102 14.83 -10.90 10.65
CA LYS A 102 16.13 -10.77 9.99
C LYS A 102 17.18 -11.71 10.57
N GLU A 103 17.00 -12.12 11.81
CA GLU A 103 17.95 -12.94 12.57
C GLU A 103 17.53 -14.43 12.59
N ASP A 104 16.23 -14.71 12.42
CA ASP A 104 15.64 -16.05 12.52
C ASP A 104 14.88 -16.39 11.21
N PRO A 105 15.45 -17.24 10.34
CA PRO A 105 14.83 -17.64 9.07
C PRO A 105 13.49 -18.36 9.27
N GLN A 106 13.34 -19.19 10.31
CA GLN A 106 12.08 -19.89 10.59
C GLN A 106 10.98 -18.90 10.98
N TYR A 107 11.30 -17.94 11.85
CA TYR A 107 10.36 -16.90 12.22
C TYR A 107 9.89 -16.07 11.02
N LYS A 108 10.82 -15.80 10.07
CA LYS A 108 10.49 -15.11 8.82
C LYS A 108 9.51 -15.95 7.98
N GLU A 109 9.75 -17.24 7.85
CA GLU A 109 8.88 -18.17 7.10
C GLU A 109 7.50 -18.27 7.73
N ASP A 110 7.40 -18.40 9.05
CA ASP A 110 6.14 -18.41 9.79
C ASP A 110 5.36 -17.10 9.59
N SER A 111 6.06 -15.97 9.58
CA SER A 111 5.44 -14.66 9.31
C SER A 111 4.93 -14.54 7.87
N MET A 112 5.64 -15.11 6.90
CA MET A 112 5.17 -15.18 5.50
C MET A 112 3.92 -16.07 5.39
N ALA A 113 3.87 -17.19 6.13
CA ALA A 113 2.69 -18.05 6.20
C ALA A 113 1.47 -17.31 6.78
N CYS A 114 1.66 -16.48 7.80
CA CYS A 114 0.60 -15.60 8.33
C CYS A 114 0.11 -14.60 7.30
N THR A 115 1.03 -13.97 6.55
CA THR A 115 0.66 -13.08 5.43
C THR A 115 -0.18 -13.80 4.38
N TYR A 116 0.23 -15.01 4.00
CA TYR A 116 -0.52 -15.83 3.05
C TYR A 116 -1.92 -16.19 3.56
N LYS A 117 -2.07 -16.58 4.83
CA LYS A 117 -3.38 -16.87 5.45
C LYS A 117 -4.30 -15.65 5.44
N LEU A 118 -3.77 -14.47 5.73
CA LEU A 118 -4.51 -13.21 5.62
C LEU A 118 -5.00 -12.98 4.18
N GLN A 119 -4.10 -13.05 3.22
CA GLN A 119 -4.39 -12.75 1.81
C GLN A 119 -5.31 -13.80 1.16
N SER A 120 -5.18 -15.06 1.54
CA SER A 120 -6.07 -16.14 1.09
C SER A 120 -7.46 -16.16 1.74
N GLY A 121 -7.72 -15.25 2.69
CA GLY A 121 -9.05 -15.06 3.25
C GLY A 121 -9.40 -15.94 4.45
N VAL A 122 -8.41 -16.49 5.16
CA VAL A 122 -8.67 -17.24 6.40
C VAL A 122 -9.39 -16.35 7.42
N ARG A 123 -10.58 -16.77 7.85
CA ARG A 123 -11.52 -15.94 8.63
C ARG A 123 -10.90 -15.30 9.88
N GLY A 124 -10.18 -16.08 10.67
CA GLY A 124 -9.54 -15.58 11.89
C GLY A 124 -8.50 -14.52 11.62
N TYR A 125 -7.67 -14.70 10.60
CA TYR A 125 -6.65 -13.74 10.19
C TYR A 125 -7.26 -12.45 9.64
N ARG A 126 -8.37 -12.54 8.88
CA ARG A 126 -9.13 -11.37 8.42
C ARG A 126 -9.78 -10.61 9.58
N ALA A 127 -10.36 -11.31 10.54
CA ALA A 127 -10.96 -10.70 11.72
C ALA A 127 -9.89 -10.00 12.59
N LEU A 128 -8.73 -10.63 12.79
CA LEU A 128 -7.61 -10.03 13.51
C LEU A 128 -7.04 -8.81 12.78
N TRP A 129 -6.91 -8.90 11.45
CA TRP A 129 -6.50 -7.79 10.59
C TRP A 129 -7.43 -6.58 10.74
N ASN A 130 -8.75 -6.78 10.76
CA ASN A 130 -9.70 -5.69 10.99
C ASN A 130 -9.44 -4.97 12.31
N HIS A 131 -9.10 -5.69 13.38
CA HIS A 131 -8.72 -5.07 14.65
C HIS A 131 -7.43 -4.26 14.55
N ILE A 132 -6.40 -4.81 13.90
CA ILE A 132 -5.12 -4.12 13.68
C ILE A 132 -5.36 -2.80 12.94
N ILE A 133 -6.13 -2.83 11.85
CA ILE A 133 -6.45 -1.65 11.06
C ILE A 133 -7.24 -0.63 11.88
N ASN A 134 -8.30 -1.04 12.54
CA ASN A 134 -9.16 -0.13 13.31
C ASN A 134 -8.41 0.58 14.43
N VAL A 135 -7.61 -0.16 15.20
CA VAL A 135 -6.80 0.42 16.29
C VAL A 135 -5.77 1.39 15.73
N SER A 136 -5.06 0.99 14.69
CA SER A 136 -3.97 1.79 14.09
C SER A 136 -4.50 3.03 13.37
N VAL A 137 -5.54 2.91 12.56
CA VAL A 137 -6.13 4.05 11.84
C VAL A 137 -6.75 5.05 12.80
N THR A 138 -7.36 4.59 13.89
CA THR A 138 -7.89 5.49 14.93
C THR A 138 -6.77 6.32 15.56
N ASP A 139 -5.62 5.71 15.84
CA ASP A 139 -4.46 6.43 16.39
C ASP A 139 -3.85 7.38 15.36
N LEU A 140 -3.68 6.95 14.11
CA LEU A 140 -3.20 7.80 13.02
C LEU A 140 -4.08 9.04 12.83
N LYS A 141 -5.40 8.88 12.78
CA LYS A 141 -6.36 9.99 12.67
C LYS A 141 -6.18 11.00 13.79
N ARG A 142 -6.10 10.52 15.02
CA ARG A 142 -5.89 11.39 16.20
C ARG A 142 -4.57 12.18 16.11
N ASN A 143 -3.52 11.58 15.57
CA ASN A 143 -2.23 12.24 15.41
C ASN A 143 -2.26 13.27 14.27
N TYR A 144 -2.89 12.98 13.15
CA TYR A 144 -3.07 13.93 12.05
C TYR A 144 -3.98 15.10 12.42
N GLU A 145 -5.04 14.86 13.19
CA GLU A 145 -5.92 15.93 13.71
C GLU A 145 -5.14 16.98 14.52
N LYS A 146 -4.19 16.55 15.37
CA LYS A 146 -3.32 17.47 16.12
C LYS A 146 -2.45 18.38 15.23
N LEU A 147 -2.18 17.95 14.01
CA LEU A 147 -1.42 18.67 13.00
C LEU A 147 -2.33 19.44 12.04
N ASN A 148 -3.65 19.38 12.25
CA ASN A 148 -4.65 19.92 11.33
C ASN A 148 -4.49 19.39 9.89
N ILE A 149 -4.17 18.10 9.76
CA ILE A 149 -4.09 17.34 8.51
C ILE A 149 -5.34 16.45 8.41
N GLU A 150 -6.03 16.51 7.30
CA GLU A 150 -7.25 15.78 7.05
C GLU A 150 -7.19 15.09 5.68
N PHE A 151 -7.30 13.78 5.65
CA PHE A 151 -7.43 13.02 4.41
C PHE A 151 -8.90 12.80 4.07
N ASP A 152 -9.24 12.94 2.80
CA ASP A 152 -10.58 12.67 2.30
C ASP A 152 -10.81 11.16 2.15
N LEU A 153 -9.78 10.42 1.76
CA LEU A 153 -9.79 8.97 1.59
C LEU A 153 -8.70 8.31 2.43
N TRP A 154 -9.05 7.14 2.96
CA TRP A 154 -8.17 6.28 3.74
C TRP A 154 -8.06 4.92 3.04
N ASN A 155 -7.33 4.91 1.93
CA ASN A 155 -7.08 3.71 1.14
C ASN A 155 -5.77 3.05 1.56
N GLY A 156 -5.59 1.80 1.15
CA GLY A 156 -4.37 1.06 1.38
C GLY A 156 -4.13 -0.01 0.32
N GLU A 157 -3.05 -0.74 0.48
CA GLU A 157 -2.71 -1.88 -0.38
C GLU A 157 -3.84 -2.91 -0.42
N SER A 158 -4.56 -3.10 0.70
CA SER A 158 -5.71 -4.00 0.80
C SER A 158 -6.85 -3.60 -0.13
N THR A 159 -7.04 -2.32 -0.39
CA THR A 159 -8.14 -1.78 -1.21
C THR A 159 -8.02 -2.23 -2.67
N VAL A 160 -6.81 -2.43 -3.16
CA VAL A 160 -6.54 -2.76 -4.56
C VAL A 160 -6.13 -4.21 -4.80
N HIS A 161 -5.99 -4.99 -3.74
CA HIS A 161 -5.53 -6.38 -3.84
C HIS A 161 -6.34 -7.21 -4.84
N ASP A 162 -7.65 -7.12 -4.77
CA ASP A 162 -8.56 -7.90 -5.64
C ASP A 162 -8.58 -7.40 -7.10
N LEU A 163 -8.04 -6.21 -7.37
CA LEU A 163 -7.92 -5.65 -8.73
C LEU A 163 -6.67 -6.18 -9.46
N ILE A 164 -5.65 -6.59 -8.72
CA ILE A 164 -4.35 -6.98 -9.25
C ILE A 164 -4.44 -8.13 -10.27
N PRO A 165 -5.13 -9.25 -9.99
CA PRO A 165 -5.21 -10.35 -10.96
C PRO A 165 -5.78 -9.92 -12.32
N GLY A 166 -6.88 -9.16 -12.31
CA GLY A 166 -7.51 -8.64 -13.52
C GLY A 166 -6.60 -7.68 -14.30
N MET A 167 -5.89 -6.80 -13.60
CA MET A 167 -4.90 -5.90 -14.21
C MET A 167 -3.75 -6.65 -14.84
N VAL A 168 -3.21 -7.66 -14.17
CA VAL A 168 -2.12 -8.49 -14.68
C VAL A 168 -2.54 -9.27 -15.92
N ASP A 169 -3.73 -9.87 -15.90
CA ASP A 169 -4.28 -10.61 -17.04
C ASP A 169 -4.51 -9.68 -18.24
N TYR A 170 -5.00 -8.47 -18.01
CA TYR A 170 -5.12 -7.43 -19.03
C TYR A 170 -3.76 -7.12 -19.67
N MET A 171 -2.74 -6.86 -18.86
CA MET A 171 -1.39 -6.53 -19.38
C MET A 171 -0.78 -7.66 -20.20
N LYS A 172 -1.00 -8.91 -19.80
CA LYS A 172 -0.56 -10.10 -20.58
C LYS A 172 -1.32 -10.23 -21.88
N LYS A 173 -2.65 -10.15 -21.85
CA LYS A 173 -3.53 -10.31 -23.01
C LYS A 173 -3.26 -9.27 -24.09
N GLU A 174 -3.05 -8.01 -23.69
CA GLU A 174 -2.76 -6.91 -24.61
C GLU A 174 -1.28 -6.90 -25.07
N GLY A 175 -0.45 -7.83 -24.58
CA GLY A 175 0.95 -7.95 -24.97
C GLY A 175 1.88 -6.87 -24.38
N TYR A 176 1.44 -6.16 -23.34
CA TYR A 176 2.29 -5.19 -22.66
C TYR A 176 3.32 -5.84 -21.74
N ALA A 177 2.91 -6.90 -21.05
CA ALA A 177 3.77 -7.61 -20.09
C ALA A 177 4.34 -8.90 -20.69
N TYR A 178 5.60 -9.17 -20.41
CA TYR A 178 6.32 -10.37 -20.83
C TYR A 178 7.21 -10.90 -19.69
N VAL A 179 7.62 -12.17 -19.82
CA VAL A 179 8.50 -12.80 -18.81
C VAL A 179 9.96 -12.49 -19.14
N SER A 180 10.69 -11.95 -18.16
CA SER A 180 12.13 -11.72 -18.20
C SER A 180 12.75 -12.24 -16.90
N ASP A 181 13.73 -13.13 -16.99
CA ASP A 181 14.39 -13.79 -15.86
C ASP A 181 13.40 -14.38 -14.83
N GLY A 182 12.29 -14.95 -15.32
CA GLY A 182 11.22 -15.52 -14.52
C GLY A 182 10.23 -14.51 -13.94
N ALA A 183 10.52 -13.22 -13.92
CA ALA A 183 9.62 -12.16 -13.48
C ALA A 183 8.73 -11.67 -14.64
N LEU A 184 7.53 -11.19 -14.32
CA LEU A 184 6.66 -10.51 -15.27
C LEU A 184 6.98 -9.02 -15.28
N VAL A 185 7.31 -8.47 -16.43
CA VAL A 185 7.76 -7.07 -16.57
C VAL A 185 7.07 -6.36 -17.73
N VAL A 186 7.04 -5.04 -17.67
CA VAL A 186 6.66 -4.14 -18.77
C VAL A 186 7.87 -3.28 -19.12
N ASP A 187 8.32 -3.31 -20.37
CA ASP A 187 9.38 -2.44 -20.83
C ASP A 187 8.89 -0.99 -20.87
N VAL A 188 9.62 -0.10 -20.19
CA VAL A 188 9.28 1.33 -20.05
C VAL A 188 10.37 2.24 -20.62
N LYS A 189 11.35 1.67 -21.33
CA LYS A 189 12.41 2.43 -21.98
C LYS A 189 11.84 3.31 -23.10
N GLU A 190 12.32 4.54 -23.20
CA GLU A 190 12.02 5.49 -24.26
C GLU A 190 13.27 5.81 -25.07
N GLU A 191 13.11 6.15 -26.35
CA GLU A 191 14.22 6.51 -27.24
C GLU A 191 15.02 7.72 -26.78
N THR A 192 14.37 8.60 -26.00
CA THR A 192 14.95 9.83 -25.45
C THR A 192 15.77 9.61 -24.18
N ASP A 193 15.79 8.38 -23.65
CA ASP A 193 16.51 8.09 -22.42
C ASP A 193 18.02 8.25 -22.58
N THR A 194 18.61 9.08 -21.75
CA THR A 194 20.06 9.28 -21.66
C THR A 194 20.73 8.33 -20.68
N LYS A 195 19.94 7.66 -19.84
CA LYS A 195 20.34 6.66 -18.85
C LYS A 195 19.53 5.39 -19.04
N GLU A 196 20.04 4.29 -18.56
CA GLU A 196 19.31 3.03 -18.56
C GLU A 196 18.12 3.13 -17.60
N VAL A 197 16.91 2.85 -18.13
CA VAL A 197 15.68 2.75 -17.35
C VAL A 197 15.27 1.27 -17.37
N PRO A 198 15.37 0.57 -16.23
CA PRO A 198 15.00 -0.83 -16.16
C PRO A 198 13.50 -1.03 -16.42
N PRO A 199 13.08 -2.21 -16.91
CA PRO A 199 11.67 -2.54 -17.04
C PRO A 199 10.92 -2.41 -15.71
N CYS A 200 9.64 -2.00 -15.79
CA CYS A 200 8.76 -1.99 -14.61
C CYS A 200 8.37 -3.43 -14.26
N MET A 201 8.73 -3.89 -13.07
CA MET A 201 8.41 -5.23 -12.61
C MET A 201 6.95 -5.28 -12.14
N ILE A 202 6.17 -6.20 -12.70
CA ILE A 202 4.75 -6.39 -12.39
C ILE A 202 4.55 -7.52 -11.37
N LEU A 203 5.24 -8.64 -11.55
CA LEU A 203 5.26 -9.75 -10.60
C LEU A 203 6.68 -10.29 -10.47
N LYS A 204 7.03 -10.75 -9.28
CA LYS A 204 8.26 -11.49 -9.02
C LYS A 204 8.23 -12.85 -9.72
N SER A 205 9.38 -13.53 -9.76
CA SER A 205 9.50 -14.88 -10.34
C SER A 205 8.65 -15.94 -9.61
N ASP A 206 8.34 -15.73 -8.35
CA ASP A 206 7.42 -16.55 -7.54
C ASP A 206 5.94 -16.17 -7.71
N GLY A 207 5.63 -15.20 -8.56
CA GLY A 207 4.28 -14.70 -8.80
C GLY A 207 3.79 -13.67 -7.79
N ALA A 208 4.60 -13.30 -6.80
CA ALA A 208 4.21 -12.33 -5.79
C ALA A 208 4.17 -10.90 -6.34
N SER A 209 3.22 -10.11 -5.83
CA SER A 209 3.11 -8.67 -6.11
C SER A 209 4.24 -7.87 -5.45
N LEU A 210 4.49 -6.70 -6.01
CA LEU A 210 5.46 -5.70 -5.55
C LEU A 210 4.74 -4.38 -5.30
N TYR A 211 5.47 -3.39 -4.79
CA TYR A 211 4.96 -2.01 -4.69
C TYR A 211 4.52 -1.46 -6.07
N ASN A 212 5.28 -1.73 -7.13
CA ASN A 212 4.89 -1.37 -8.50
C ASN A 212 3.50 -1.90 -8.87
N THR A 213 3.23 -3.16 -8.53
CA THR A 213 1.94 -3.81 -8.82
C THR A 213 0.80 -3.10 -8.11
N THR A 214 1.00 -2.84 -6.82
CA THR A 214 0.01 -2.18 -5.96
C THR A 214 -0.22 -0.74 -6.41
N ASP A 215 0.84 0.01 -6.72
CA ASP A 215 0.73 1.40 -7.18
C ASP A 215 0.03 1.51 -8.55
N LEU A 216 0.31 0.60 -9.48
CA LEU A 216 -0.40 0.54 -10.76
C LEU A 216 -1.90 0.22 -10.57
N ALA A 217 -2.22 -0.71 -9.69
CA ALA A 217 -3.61 -1.03 -9.34
C ALA A 217 -4.30 0.17 -8.65
N THR A 218 -3.57 0.92 -7.83
CA THR A 218 -4.07 2.15 -7.19
C THR A 218 -4.33 3.25 -8.22
N ILE A 219 -3.43 3.44 -9.18
CA ILE A 219 -3.65 4.36 -10.30
C ILE A 219 -4.92 3.98 -11.06
N MET A 220 -5.06 2.70 -11.41
CA MET A 220 -6.24 2.19 -12.12
C MET A 220 -7.53 2.47 -11.32
N MET A 221 -7.56 2.15 -10.04
CA MET A 221 -8.71 2.41 -9.15
C MET A 221 -9.06 3.91 -9.12
N ARG A 222 -8.06 4.79 -8.94
CA ARG A 222 -8.27 6.24 -8.91
C ARG A 222 -8.83 6.78 -10.22
N MET A 223 -8.35 6.25 -11.35
CA MET A 223 -8.88 6.61 -12.67
C MET A 223 -10.34 6.19 -12.84
N GLU A 224 -10.72 5.03 -12.34
CA GLU A 224 -12.10 4.52 -12.44
C GLU A 224 -13.07 5.25 -11.50
N GLN A 225 -12.64 5.56 -10.28
CA GLN A 225 -13.51 6.14 -9.25
C GLN A 225 -13.62 7.66 -9.33
N ASN A 226 -12.50 8.33 -9.56
CA ASN A 226 -12.40 9.79 -9.42
C ASN A 226 -12.22 10.52 -10.74
N HIS A 227 -11.87 9.81 -11.82
CA HIS A 227 -11.59 10.39 -13.15
C HIS A 227 -10.70 11.65 -13.08
N PRO A 228 -9.56 11.62 -12.40
CA PRO A 228 -8.76 12.82 -12.18
C PRO A 228 -8.10 13.31 -13.48
N ASP A 229 -8.00 14.63 -13.63
CA ASP A 229 -7.18 15.27 -14.64
C ASP A 229 -5.69 15.18 -14.29
N GLU A 230 -5.40 15.07 -12.98
CA GLU A 230 -4.03 15.06 -12.46
C GLU A 230 -3.93 14.19 -11.18
N LEU A 231 -2.95 13.28 -11.16
CA LEU A 231 -2.56 12.48 -10.00
C LEU A 231 -1.19 12.98 -9.51
N ILE A 232 -1.14 13.42 -8.26
CA ILE A 232 0.07 13.94 -7.62
C ILE A 232 0.51 12.95 -6.55
N TYR A 233 1.76 12.53 -6.61
CA TYR A 233 2.41 11.67 -5.62
C TYR A 233 3.48 12.47 -4.89
N LEU A 234 3.24 12.75 -3.62
CA LEU A 234 4.18 13.49 -2.77
C LEU A 234 4.97 12.51 -1.91
N THR A 235 6.18 12.20 -2.35
CA THR A 235 7.06 11.26 -1.66
C THR A 235 8.50 11.78 -1.62
N ASP A 236 9.44 10.97 -1.10
CA ASP A 236 10.86 11.34 -1.07
C ASP A 236 11.45 11.36 -2.49
N LYS A 237 12.24 12.38 -2.80
CA LYS A 237 12.89 12.54 -4.12
C LYS A 237 13.73 11.32 -4.53
N ARG A 238 14.22 10.54 -3.60
CA ARG A 238 14.94 9.29 -3.90
C ARG A 238 14.09 8.25 -4.64
N GLN A 239 12.76 8.41 -4.65
CA GLN A 239 11.81 7.55 -5.36
C GLN A 239 11.51 8.05 -6.79
N GLU A 240 12.21 9.09 -7.28
CA GLU A 240 11.95 9.68 -8.60
C GLU A 240 12.01 8.64 -9.73
N LEU A 241 13.06 7.83 -9.81
CA LEU A 241 13.18 6.78 -10.82
C LEU A 241 12.09 5.72 -10.70
N TYR A 242 11.70 5.37 -9.48
CA TYR A 242 10.62 4.44 -9.21
C TYR A 242 9.28 4.96 -9.79
N PHE A 243 8.91 6.20 -9.48
CA PHE A 243 7.68 6.79 -10.00
C PHE A 243 7.74 7.03 -11.51
N GLU A 244 8.91 7.35 -12.05
CA GLU A 244 9.10 7.42 -13.50
C GLU A 244 8.75 6.07 -14.18
N GLN A 245 9.25 4.95 -13.66
CA GLN A 245 8.91 3.62 -14.15
C GLN A 245 7.41 3.31 -14.04
N VAL A 246 6.80 3.59 -12.89
CA VAL A 246 5.37 3.35 -12.64
C VAL A 246 4.52 4.20 -13.59
N PHE A 247 4.84 5.49 -13.76
CA PHE A 247 4.08 6.40 -14.62
C PHE A 247 4.20 6.02 -16.10
N ARG A 248 5.40 5.68 -16.56
CA ARG A 248 5.60 5.20 -17.94
C ARG A 248 4.84 3.88 -18.18
N CYS A 249 4.87 2.97 -17.21
CA CYS A 249 4.10 1.74 -17.26
C CYS A 249 2.61 2.02 -17.36
N ALA A 250 2.06 2.87 -16.47
CA ALA A 250 0.64 3.23 -16.48
C ALA A 250 0.20 3.86 -17.81
N ARG A 251 1.04 4.70 -18.43
CA ARG A 251 0.76 5.29 -19.77
C ARG A 251 0.81 4.23 -20.86
N LYS A 252 1.87 3.44 -20.91
CA LYS A 252 2.07 2.41 -21.94
C LYS A 252 0.97 1.36 -21.93
N THR A 253 0.54 0.95 -20.74
CA THR A 253 -0.53 -0.03 -20.53
C THR A 253 -1.94 0.57 -20.58
N LYS A 254 -2.05 1.87 -20.85
CA LYS A 254 -3.33 2.61 -20.95
C LYS A 254 -4.20 2.54 -19.70
N LEU A 255 -3.58 2.39 -18.52
CA LEU A 255 -4.28 2.50 -17.23
C LEU A 255 -4.69 3.96 -16.93
N VAL A 256 -4.05 4.93 -17.60
CA VAL A 256 -4.40 6.34 -17.54
C VAL A 256 -4.74 6.87 -18.92
N LYS A 257 -5.58 7.90 -18.97
CA LYS A 257 -5.88 8.59 -20.21
C LYS A 257 -4.65 9.40 -20.67
N PRO A 258 -4.46 9.63 -21.97
CA PRO A 258 -3.32 10.41 -22.50
C PRO A 258 -3.20 11.82 -21.91
N GLU A 259 -4.35 12.45 -21.64
CA GLU A 259 -4.44 13.81 -21.09
C GLU A 259 -4.21 13.89 -19.56
N THR A 260 -4.33 12.77 -18.85
CA THR A 260 -4.13 12.75 -17.39
C THR A 260 -2.66 13.00 -17.05
N LYS A 261 -2.42 13.98 -16.19
CA LYS A 261 -1.08 14.25 -15.69
C LYS A 261 -0.73 13.34 -14.52
N LEU A 262 0.47 12.78 -14.56
CA LEU A 262 1.07 12.05 -13.45
C LEU A 262 2.28 12.86 -12.97
N VAL A 263 2.28 13.24 -11.71
CA VAL A 263 3.27 14.16 -11.11
C VAL A 263 3.86 13.51 -9.85
N HIS A 264 5.18 13.45 -9.79
CA HIS A 264 5.94 13.11 -8.58
C HIS A 264 6.60 14.38 -8.05
N MET A 265 6.45 14.67 -6.74
CA MET A 265 6.96 15.86 -6.06
C MET A 265 7.75 15.49 -4.81
#